data_0f3c49ae92576d1b91fe6dbeb2360f2a
#
_entry.id   0f3c49ae92576d1b91fe6dbeb2360f2a
#
_cell.length_a   1.000
_cell.length_b   1.000
_cell.length_c   1.000
_cell.angle_alpha   90.00
_cell.angle_beta   90.00
_cell.angle_gamma   90.00
#
_symmetry.space_group_name_H-M   'P 1'
#
loop_
_entity.id
_entity.type
_entity.pdbx_description
1 polymer ?
#
loop_
_entity_poly.entity_id
_entity_poly.type
_entity_poly.pdbx_seq_one_letter_code
_entity_poly.pdbx_strand_id
1 'polypeptide(L)'
;MATEPRDVETCVTTRVEVYKAIDSERDFQDNFVMPERRYYRTHTLGEFVLMLNQYAAQAQDKWTHHTDAASPDEFPISLHEVRKIAALAVRCMEQHGAPHRVVAAGK
;
A
#
# COMPACT_ATOMS: atom_id res chain seq x y z
N MET A 1 -5.28 6.96 -32.49
CA MET A 1 -5.11 6.79 -32.04
C MET A 1 -4.79 6.73 -31.20
N ALA A 2 -4.65 6.58 -31.02
CA ALA A 2 -4.39 6.41 -30.37
C ALA A 2 -3.98 6.48 -29.48
N THR A 3 -3.58 6.51 -29.41
CA THR A 3 -3.11 6.53 -28.51
C THR A 3 -3.61 7.18 -27.61
N GLU A 4 -4.37 7.34 -27.76
CA GLU A 4 -5.07 7.82 -26.90
C GLU A 4 -4.58 7.75 -25.63
N PRO A 5 -4.80 8.59 -24.76
CA PRO A 5 -4.31 8.49 -23.44
C PRO A 5 -4.94 7.32 -22.79
N ARG A 6 -4.45 6.19 -23.18
CA ARG A 6 -4.96 5.00 -22.65
C ARG A 6 -4.90 4.93 -21.19
N ASP A 7 -3.90 5.57 -20.57
CA ASP A 7 -3.78 5.52 -19.14
C ASP A 7 -4.97 6.14 -18.46
N VAL A 8 -5.48 7.20 -19.02
CA VAL A 8 -6.67 7.83 -18.45
C VAL A 8 -7.86 6.89 -18.55
N GLU A 9 -7.96 6.20 -19.68
CA GLU A 9 -9.10 5.32 -19.87
C GLU A 9 -9.05 4.10 -19.00
N THR A 10 -7.86 3.69 -18.56
CA THR A 10 -7.73 2.50 -17.75
C THR A 10 -7.70 2.77 -16.27
N CYS A 11 -7.69 4.04 -15.87
CA CYS A 11 -7.69 4.37 -14.45
C CYS A 11 -9.10 4.28 -13.90
N VAL A 12 -9.27 3.44 -12.89
CA VAL A 12 -10.55 3.24 -12.23
C VAL A 12 -10.81 4.34 -11.21
N THR A 13 -9.74 4.88 -10.63
CA THR A 13 -9.89 5.87 -9.59
C THR A 13 -8.72 6.84 -9.67
N THR A 14 -8.85 7.97 -9.02
CA THR A 14 -7.82 9.00 -9.06
C THR A 14 -6.74 8.72 -8.03
N ARG A 15 -5.60 9.36 -8.21
CA ARG A 15 -4.51 9.24 -7.24
C ARG A 15 -4.94 9.73 -5.87
N VAL A 16 -5.72 10.80 -5.83
CA VAL A 16 -6.18 11.35 -4.55
C VAL A 16 -7.01 10.32 -3.81
N GLU A 17 -7.90 9.63 -4.52
CA GLU A 17 -8.72 8.61 -3.89
C GLU A 17 -7.88 7.45 -3.41
N VAL A 18 -6.84 7.10 -4.16
CA VAL A 18 -5.92 6.04 -3.74
C VAL A 18 -5.25 6.44 -2.43
N TYR A 19 -4.76 7.67 -2.33
CA TYR A 19 -4.12 8.12 -1.09
C TYR A 19 -5.08 8.13 0.07
N LYS A 20 -6.35 8.46 -0.17
CA LYS A 20 -7.35 8.40 0.88
C LYS A 20 -7.56 6.98 1.37
N ALA A 21 -7.58 6.02 0.46
CA ALA A 21 -7.72 4.62 0.83
C ALA A 21 -6.54 4.15 1.69
N ILE A 22 -5.34 4.55 1.31
CA ILE A 22 -4.16 4.20 2.08
C ILE A 22 -4.22 4.84 3.46
N ASP A 23 -4.64 6.08 3.53
CA ASP A 23 -4.76 6.78 4.80
C ASP A 23 -5.77 6.10 5.71
N SER A 24 -6.87 5.60 5.14
CA SER A 24 -7.86 4.88 5.93
C SER A 24 -7.27 3.61 6.55
N GLU A 25 -6.40 2.94 5.82
CA GLU A 25 -5.74 1.75 6.33
C GLU A 25 -4.76 2.12 7.44
N ARG A 26 -4.06 3.24 7.30
CA ARG A 26 -3.16 3.71 8.35
C ARG A 26 -3.94 4.02 9.63
N ASP A 27 -5.10 4.67 9.48
CA ASP A 27 -5.95 4.95 10.63
C ASP A 27 -6.39 3.66 11.30
N PHE A 28 -6.77 2.66 10.51
CA PHE A 28 -7.19 1.39 11.06
C PHE A 28 -6.05 0.74 11.84
N GLN A 29 -4.85 0.75 11.27
CA GLN A 29 -3.69 0.14 11.93
C GLN A 29 -3.39 0.81 13.26
N ASP A 30 -3.46 2.14 13.28
CA ASP A 30 -3.14 2.87 14.50
C ASP A 30 -4.19 2.72 15.57
N ASN A 31 -5.45 2.65 15.20
CA ASN A 31 -6.53 2.73 16.17
C ASN A 31 -7.13 1.38 16.55
N PHE A 32 -7.00 0.38 15.69
CA PHE A 32 -7.67 -0.88 15.94
C PHE A 32 -6.74 -2.08 16.03
N VAL A 33 -5.61 -2.03 15.31
CA VAL A 33 -4.70 -3.17 15.32
C VAL A 33 -3.78 -3.12 16.52
N MET A 34 -3.19 -1.97 16.80
CA MET A 34 -2.23 -1.84 17.89
C MET A 34 -2.38 -0.49 18.58
N PRO A 35 -3.57 -0.19 19.13
CA PRO A 35 -3.79 1.14 19.66
C PRO A 35 -2.88 1.48 20.83
N GLU A 36 -2.56 0.50 21.70
CA GLU A 36 -1.72 0.79 22.85
C GLU A 36 -0.25 0.79 22.52
N ARG A 37 0.13 0.42 21.31
CA ARG A 37 1.53 0.32 20.95
C ARG A 37 1.99 1.31 19.92
N ARG A 38 1.12 2.11 19.38
CA ARG A 38 1.50 2.96 18.26
C ARG A 38 2.59 3.95 18.59
N TYR A 39 2.73 4.30 19.86
CA TYR A 39 3.75 5.25 20.30
C TYR A 39 5.05 4.57 20.70
N TYR A 40 5.03 3.27 20.91
CA TYR A 40 6.19 2.57 21.42
C TYR A 40 6.81 1.65 20.42
N ARG A 41 6.02 1.26 19.45
CA ARG A 41 6.48 0.24 18.54
C ARG A 41 7.07 0.87 17.30
N THR A 42 8.38 0.87 17.25
CA THR A 42 9.09 1.28 16.04
C THR A 42 9.83 0.07 15.51
N HIS A 43 10.10 0.10 14.23
CA HIS A 43 10.85 -0.98 13.59
C HIS A 43 12.01 -0.37 12.85
N THR A 44 13.10 -1.11 12.76
CA THR A 44 14.21 -0.68 11.93
C THR A 44 13.78 -0.69 10.47
N LEU A 45 14.52 0.02 9.65
CA LEU A 45 14.24 0.03 8.22
C LEU A 45 14.29 -1.39 7.66
N GLY A 46 15.27 -2.17 8.09
CA GLY A 46 15.39 -3.55 7.62
C GLY A 46 14.18 -4.38 8.01
N GLU A 47 13.66 -4.20 9.22
CA GLU A 47 12.47 -4.92 9.64
C GLU A 47 11.28 -4.56 8.77
N PHE A 48 11.12 -3.28 8.42
CA PHE A 48 10.06 -2.89 7.51
C PHE A 48 10.22 -3.53 6.13
N VAL A 49 11.44 -3.58 5.63
CA VAL A 49 11.68 -4.19 4.33
C VAL A 49 11.29 -5.66 4.35
N LEU A 50 11.63 -6.36 5.43
CA LEU A 50 11.25 -7.77 5.56
C LEU A 50 9.74 -7.93 5.65
N MET A 51 9.06 -7.06 6.41
CA MET A 51 7.62 -7.12 6.51
C MET A 51 6.94 -6.84 5.18
N LEU A 52 7.44 -5.86 4.44
CA LEU A 52 6.89 -5.56 3.13
C LEU A 52 7.01 -6.76 2.20
N ASN A 53 8.16 -7.41 2.23
CA ASN A 53 8.37 -8.60 1.41
C ASN A 53 7.42 -9.72 1.81
N GLN A 54 7.20 -9.90 3.10
CA GLN A 54 6.31 -10.94 3.59
C GLN A 54 4.88 -10.69 3.16
N TYR A 55 4.41 -9.45 3.27
CA TYR A 55 3.05 -9.14 2.85
C TYR A 55 2.90 -9.25 1.34
N ALA A 56 3.94 -8.90 0.60
CA ALA A 56 3.89 -9.08 -0.85
C ALA A 56 3.78 -10.55 -1.21
N ALA A 57 4.48 -11.40 -0.49
CA ALA A 57 4.38 -12.85 -0.71
C ALA A 57 2.98 -13.36 -0.40
N GLN A 58 2.35 -12.82 0.65
CA GLN A 58 0.99 -13.21 0.98
C GLN A 58 0.00 -12.78 -0.11
N ALA A 59 0.20 -11.58 -0.65
CA ALA A 59 -0.65 -11.12 -1.73
C ALA A 59 -0.49 -12.01 -2.96
N GLN A 60 0.74 -12.39 -3.26
CA GLN A 60 1.02 -13.28 -4.36
C GLN A 60 0.34 -14.63 -4.15
N ASP A 61 0.39 -15.14 -2.94
CA ASP A 61 -0.23 -16.43 -2.62
C ASP A 61 -1.73 -16.38 -2.84
N LYS A 62 -2.38 -15.29 -2.39
CA LYS A 62 -3.80 -15.17 -2.59
C LYS A 62 -4.18 -15.10 -4.05
N TRP A 63 -3.39 -14.40 -4.83
CA TRP A 63 -3.64 -14.30 -6.25
C TRP A 63 -3.46 -15.64 -6.97
N THR A 64 -2.40 -16.37 -6.61
CA THR A 64 -2.04 -17.56 -7.39
C THR A 64 -2.73 -18.83 -6.91
N HIS A 65 -3.08 -18.91 -5.63
CA HIS A 65 -3.58 -20.17 -5.08
C HIS A 65 -5.03 -20.12 -4.64
N HIS A 66 -5.57 -18.93 -4.43
CA HIS A 66 -6.92 -18.81 -3.88
C HIS A 66 -7.87 -18.14 -4.85
N THR A 67 -7.45 -18.02 -6.10
CA THR A 67 -8.31 -17.49 -7.16
C THR A 67 -8.77 -16.06 -6.92
N ASP A 68 -8.20 -15.42 -5.93
CA ASP A 68 -8.47 -14.01 -5.68
C ASP A 68 -9.95 -13.69 -5.58
N ALA A 69 -10.64 -14.43 -4.75
CA ALA A 69 -12.07 -14.21 -4.55
C ALA A 69 -12.35 -12.79 -4.12
N ALA A 70 -13.52 -12.29 -4.47
CA ALA A 70 -13.93 -10.96 -4.07
C ALA A 70 -14.29 -10.94 -2.59
N SER A 71 -14.01 -9.82 -1.93
CA SER A 71 -14.43 -9.60 -0.56
C SER A 71 -15.87 -9.09 -0.56
N PRO A 72 -16.47 -8.91 0.64
CA PRO A 72 -17.85 -8.40 0.69
C PRO A 72 -18.08 -7.07 -0.01
N ASP A 73 -17.03 -6.26 -0.18
CA ASP A 73 -17.17 -5.00 -0.89
C ASP A 73 -16.89 -5.17 -2.39
N GLU A 74 -16.79 -6.42 -2.85
CA GLU A 74 -16.63 -6.76 -4.24
C GLU A 74 -15.29 -6.40 -4.86
N PHE A 75 -14.32 -6.06 -4.04
CA PHE A 75 -12.95 -5.91 -4.54
C PHE A 75 -12.19 -7.21 -4.34
N PRO A 76 -11.23 -7.50 -5.21
CA PRO A 76 -10.41 -8.70 -5.03
C PRO A 76 -9.65 -8.65 -3.71
N ILE A 77 -9.51 -9.81 -3.08
CA ILE A 77 -8.80 -9.88 -1.81
C ILE A 77 -7.35 -9.42 -1.95
N SER A 78 -6.71 -9.76 -3.07
CA SER A 78 -5.34 -9.32 -3.27
C SER A 78 -5.23 -7.80 -3.35
N LEU A 79 -6.27 -7.11 -3.80
CA LEU A 79 -6.25 -5.65 -3.82
C LEU A 79 -6.26 -5.09 -2.41
N HIS A 80 -6.99 -5.72 -1.50
CA HIS A 80 -6.94 -5.32 -0.09
C HIS A 80 -5.55 -5.54 0.50
N GLU A 81 -4.87 -6.60 0.07
CA GLU A 81 -3.49 -6.81 0.50
C GLU A 81 -2.57 -5.71 -0.03
N VAL A 82 -2.81 -5.25 -1.26
CA VAL A 82 -2.02 -4.15 -1.82
C VAL A 82 -2.20 -2.89 -0.97
N ARG A 83 -3.42 -2.61 -0.53
CA ARG A 83 -3.65 -1.46 0.34
C ARG A 83 -2.87 -1.58 1.64
N LYS A 84 -2.82 -2.77 2.22
CA LYS A 84 -2.06 -3.00 3.45
C LYS A 84 -0.57 -2.80 3.24
N ILE A 85 -0.07 -3.27 2.12
CA ILE A 85 1.34 -3.09 1.78
C ILE A 85 1.65 -1.60 1.66
N ALA A 86 0.80 -0.87 0.97
CA ALA A 86 1.01 0.57 0.80
C ALA A 86 1.00 1.29 2.14
N ALA A 87 0.07 0.94 3.01
CA ALA A 87 0.00 1.56 4.32
C ALA A 87 1.23 1.22 5.17
N LEU A 88 1.72 0.01 5.07
CA LEU A 88 2.92 -0.36 5.78
C LEU A 88 4.12 0.45 5.27
N ALA A 89 4.19 0.68 3.96
CA ALA A 89 5.23 1.51 3.40
C ALA A 89 5.12 2.96 3.91
N VAL A 90 3.90 3.47 4.04
CA VAL A 90 3.70 4.80 4.61
C VAL A 90 4.24 4.84 6.04
N ARG A 91 3.91 3.83 6.84
CA ARG A 91 4.39 3.78 8.22
C ARG A 91 5.91 3.73 8.29
N CYS A 92 6.52 2.98 7.38
CA CYS A 92 7.97 2.93 7.30
C CYS A 92 8.54 4.34 7.08
N MET A 93 7.95 5.07 6.14
CA MET A 93 8.42 6.41 5.84
C MET A 93 8.11 7.39 6.96
N GLU A 94 7.02 7.18 7.69
CA GLU A 94 6.75 8.01 8.86
C GLU A 94 7.87 7.88 9.89
N GLN A 95 8.44 6.70 10.02
CA GLN A 95 9.47 6.46 11.03
C GLN A 95 10.89 6.75 10.54
N HIS A 96 11.12 6.66 9.24
CA HIS A 96 12.49 6.73 8.73
C HIS A 96 12.72 7.84 7.72
N GLY A 97 11.68 8.50 7.25
CA GLY A 97 11.81 9.60 6.31
C GLY A 97 11.15 9.30 4.99
N ALA A 98 10.76 10.37 4.32
CA ALA A 98 9.99 10.27 3.09
C ALA A 98 10.73 11.01 1.97
N PRO A 99 11.74 10.38 1.39
CA PRO A 99 12.53 11.05 0.36
C PRO A 99 11.69 11.25 -0.90
N HIS A 100 11.74 12.44 -1.43
CA HIS A 100 11.06 12.74 -2.67
C HIS A 100 11.92 12.31 -3.83
N ARG A 101 11.26 11.97 -4.92
CA ARG A 101 11.98 11.69 -6.14
C ARG A 101 12.56 12.97 -6.66
N VAL A 102 13.86 12.99 -6.88
CA VAL A 102 14.52 14.16 -7.42
C VAL A 102 14.75 13.92 -8.89
N VAL A 103 14.24 14.85 -9.71
CA VAL A 103 14.55 14.83 -11.12
C VAL A 103 15.83 15.61 -11.25
N ALA A 104 16.90 14.91 -11.54
CA ALA A 104 18.19 15.55 -11.56
C ALA A 104 18.20 16.61 -12.63
N ALA A 105 18.49 17.84 -12.24
CA ALA A 105 18.57 18.91 -13.19
C ALA A 105 19.71 18.63 -14.13
N GLY A 106 19.50 18.90 -15.38
CA GLY A 106 20.54 18.68 -16.33
C GLY A 106 20.76 17.24 -16.68
N LYS A 107 19.83 16.40 -16.25
CA LYS A 107 20.00 15.03 -16.58
C LYS A 107 18.95 14.54 -17.47
#